data_aff309add2bcd488a24471e3a128acc3
#
_entry.id   aff309add2bcd488a24471e3a128acc3
#
_cell.length_a   1.000
_cell.length_b   1.000
_cell.length_c   1.000
_cell.angle_alpha   90.00
_cell.angle_beta   90.00
_cell.angle_gamma   90.00
#
_symmetry.space_group_name_H-M   'P 1'
#
loop_
_entity.id
_entity.type
_entity.pdbx_description
1 polymer ?
#
loop_
_entity_poly.entity_id
_entity_poly.type
_entity_poly.pdbx_seq_one_letter_code
_entity_poly.pdbx_strand_id
1 'polypeptide(L)'
;VTKSGLSTKYSRKGLALSFFAKPDVSYYGGSEEQYIQVCEPLGATFVAGTSFAAPWIARKLAYLIDVLGLNREIAKALIIDAARGWNDAPTPEEVALYGHGIVPIKITDIIQTPEDEIRFLVTDVSEKWNTYNYHFPIPLKADTYPYYARATMCYFPLCDRAQGVDYTNTELNLHFGRIQDDGKLNEINDDK
;
A
#
# COMPACT_ATOMS: atom_id res chain seq x y z
N VAL A 1 -1.06 -0.15 15.84
CA VAL A 1 -1.22 1.26 16.25
C VAL A 1 -2.40 1.42 17.18
N THR A 2 -2.46 2.53 17.91
CA THR A 2 -3.61 2.99 18.70
C THR A 2 -4.72 3.49 17.79
N LYS A 3 -5.93 3.76 18.34
CA LYS A 3 -7.01 4.42 17.57
C LYS A 3 -6.66 5.84 17.10
N SER A 4 -5.78 6.52 17.82
CA SER A 4 -5.26 7.84 17.42
C SER A 4 -4.13 7.76 16.37
N GLY A 5 -3.79 6.57 15.89
CA GLY A 5 -2.75 6.36 14.88
C GLY A 5 -1.32 6.31 15.42
N LEU A 6 -1.11 6.42 16.72
CA LEU A 6 0.22 6.37 17.31
C LEU A 6 0.74 4.93 17.40
N SER A 7 2.05 4.75 17.24
CA SER A 7 2.70 3.46 17.45
C SER A 7 2.57 3.01 18.91
N THR A 8 2.33 1.72 19.11
CA THR A 8 2.22 1.11 20.44
C THR A 8 3.56 0.63 20.94
N LYS A 9 3.75 0.59 22.27
CA LYS A 9 5.03 0.15 22.90
C LYS A 9 5.42 -1.28 22.55
N TYR A 10 4.46 -2.15 22.26
CA TYR A 10 4.71 -3.54 21.88
C TYR A 10 5.00 -3.71 20.38
N SER A 11 4.77 -2.68 19.56
CA SER A 11 5.06 -2.73 18.13
C SER A 11 6.57 -2.67 17.89
N ARG A 12 7.08 -3.62 17.11
CA ARG A 12 8.49 -3.62 16.71
C ARG A 12 8.69 -2.66 15.54
N LYS A 13 9.83 -1.94 15.57
CA LYS A 13 10.28 -1.18 14.41
C LYS A 13 10.85 -2.12 13.37
N GLY A 14 10.54 -1.84 12.12
CA GLY A 14 11.15 -2.53 11.00
C GLY A 14 12.62 -2.15 10.87
N LEU A 15 13.47 -3.16 10.77
CA LEU A 15 14.84 -3.06 10.27
C LEU A 15 14.90 -4.07 9.13
N ALA A 16 14.61 -3.62 7.94
CA ALA A 16 14.78 -4.40 6.73
C ALA A 16 15.98 -3.85 5.95
N LEU A 17 16.41 -4.60 4.95
CA LEU A 17 17.35 -4.07 3.96
C LEU A 17 16.77 -2.78 3.37
N SER A 18 17.62 -1.84 2.99
CA SER A 18 17.27 -0.46 2.64
C SER A 18 16.18 -0.30 1.58
N PHE A 19 15.96 -1.32 0.75
CA PHE A 19 14.95 -1.34 -0.30
C PHE A 19 13.62 -2.01 0.10
N PHE A 20 13.47 -2.47 1.36
CA PHE A 20 12.22 -3.02 1.86
C PHE A 20 11.57 -2.11 2.88
N ALA A 21 10.35 -1.70 2.62
CA ALA A 21 9.50 -1.12 3.65
C ALA A 21 8.95 -2.24 4.54
N LYS A 22 9.33 -2.26 5.81
CA LYS A 22 8.80 -3.18 6.82
C LYS A 22 8.55 -2.42 8.14
N PRO A 23 7.35 -2.60 8.72
CA PRO A 23 6.23 -3.44 8.23
C PRO A 23 5.70 -2.97 6.88
N ASP A 24 4.95 -3.82 6.14
CA ASP A 24 4.30 -3.37 4.90
C ASP A 24 3.26 -2.28 5.22
N VAL A 25 2.40 -2.53 6.19
CA VAL A 25 1.36 -1.60 6.64
C VAL A 25 1.13 -1.74 8.14
N SER A 26 0.44 -0.78 8.72
CA SER A 26 -0.01 -0.81 10.11
C SER A 26 -1.53 -0.91 10.22
N TYR A 27 -1.99 -1.45 11.34
CA TYR A 27 -3.40 -1.52 11.68
C TYR A 27 -3.63 -1.44 13.19
N TYR A 28 -4.87 -1.15 13.59
CA TYR A 28 -5.24 -1.10 14.99
C TYR A 28 -5.16 -2.48 15.66
N GLY A 29 -4.35 -2.60 16.69
CA GLY A 29 -4.12 -3.83 17.44
C GLY A 29 -4.42 -3.72 18.94
N GLY A 30 -5.12 -2.66 19.35
CA GLY A 30 -5.32 -2.34 20.76
C GLY A 30 -4.15 -1.58 21.37
N SER A 31 -4.35 -1.09 22.59
CA SER A 31 -3.32 -0.46 23.42
C SER A 31 -3.64 -0.68 24.90
N GLU A 32 -2.71 -0.33 25.78
CA GLU A 32 -2.93 -0.38 27.23
C GLU A 32 -4.10 0.52 27.66
N GLU A 33 -4.37 1.60 26.92
CA GLU A 33 -5.47 2.53 27.19
C GLU A 33 -6.78 2.09 26.55
N GLN A 34 -6.71 1.28 25.50
CA GLN A 34 -7.86 0.86 24.70
C GLN A 34 -7.64 -0.53 24.08
N TYR A 35 -8.00 -1.54 24.83
CA TYR A 35 -7.94 -2.92 24.41
C TYR A 35 -8.95 -3.26 23.30
N ILE A 36 -8.70 -4.33 22.57
CA ILE A 36 -9.65 -4.98 21.66
C ILE A 36 -10.37 -6.07 22.44
N GLN A 37 -11.69 -6.13 22.32
CA GLN A 37 -12.47 -7.24 22.83
C GLN A 37 -12.44 -8.42 21.83
N VAL A 38 -12.11 -9.59 22.32
CA VAL A 38 -12.12 -10.83 21.54
C VAL A 38 -12.98 -11.88 22.23
N CYS A 39 -13.56 -12.78 21.43
CA CYS A 39 -14.38 -13.87 21.94
C CYS A 39 -13.50 -15.01 22.48
N GLU A 40 -13.91 -15.59 23.59
CA GLU A 40 -13.42 -16.84 24.16
C GLU A 40 -14.56 -17.83 24.27
N PRO A 41 -14.29 -19.13 24.45
CA PRO A 41 -15.35 -20.17 24.49
C PRO A 41 -16.45 -19.91 25.54
N LEU A 42 -16.13 -19.24 26.62
CA LEU A 42 -17.07 -18.95 27.73
C LEU A 42 -17.33 -17.46 27.94
N GLY A 43 -16.96 -16.61 27.00
CA GLY A 43 -17.18 -15.18 27.15
C GLY A 43 -16.38 -14.31 26.23
N ALA A 44 -15.85 -13.21 26.75
CA ALA A 44 -15.01 -12.26 26.04
C ALA A 44 -13.87 -11.79 26.94
N THR A 45 -12.73 -11.56 26.34
CA THR A 45 -11.56 -10.97 27.01
C THR A 45 -11.04 -9.75 26.27
N PHE A 46 -10.18 -9.00 26.91
CA PHE A 46 -9.58 -7.78 26.37
C PHE A 46 -8.10 -8.00 26.11
N VAL A 47 -7.67 -7.70 24.89
CA VAL A 47 -6.33 -7.97 24.41
C VAL A 47 -5.73 -6.77 23.68
N ALA A 48 -4.41 -6.75 23.57
CA ALA A 48 -3.67 -5.84 22.70
C ALA A 48 -2.44 -6.57 22.15
N GLY A 49 -2.13 -6.32 20.89
CA GLY A 49 -0.96 -6.91 20.24
C GLY A 49 -1.04 -6.86 18.72
N THR A 50 0.12 -6.93 18.08
CA THR A 50 0.21 -7.05 16.62
C THR A 50 -0.44 -8.33 16.09
N SER A 51 -0.47 -9.41 16.92
CA SER A 51 -1.16 -10.66 16.61
C SER A 51 -2.68 -10.50 16.40
N PHE A 52 -3.27 -9.44 16.95
CA PHE A 52 -4.69 -9.12 16.77
C PHE A 52 -4.93 -8.11 15.65
N ALA A 53 -3.91 -7.37 15.22
CA ALA A 53 -3.98 -6.50 14.05
C ALA A 53 -3.86 -7.30 12.74
N ALA A 54 -2.97 -8.27 12.67
CA ALA A 54 -2.68 -9.05 11.46
C ALA A 54 -3.92 -9.78 10.88
N PRO A 55 -4.79 -10.45 11.66
CA PRO A 55 -5.99 -11.10 11.15
C PRO A 55 -6.97 -10.15 10.45
N TRP A 56 -7.03 -8.89 10.88
CA TRP A 56 -7.89 -7.89 10.23
C TRP A 56 -7.41 -7.55 8.82
N ILE A 57 -6.09 -7.46 8.62
CA ILE A 57 -5.51 -7.27 7.29
C ILE A 57 -5.71 -8.52 6.44
N ALA A 58 -5.47 -9.72 6.99
CA ALA A 58 -5.71 -10.98 6.30
C ALA A 58 -7.18 -11.11 5.86
N ARG A 59 -8.15 -10.73 6.71
CA ARG A 59 -9.57 -10.71 6.36
C ARG A 59 -9.88 -9.74 5.21
N LYS A 60 -9.27 -8.57 5.19
CA LYS A 60 -9.44 -7.61 4.09
C LYS A 60 -8.88 -8.16 2.79
N LEU A 61 -7.70 -8.78 2.82
CA LEU A 61 -7.11 -9.43 1.65
C LEU A 61 -7.97 -10.60 1.16
N ALA A 62 -8.46 -11.45 2.07
CA ALA A 62 -9.38 -12.53 1.71
C ALA A 62 -10.66 -11.99 1.04
N TYR A 63 -11.24 -10.90 1.55
CA TYR A 63 -12.40 -10.28 0.91
C TYR A 63 -12.08 -9.78 -0.50
N LEU A 64 -10.95 -9.10 -0.70
CA LEU A 64 -10.54 -8.60 -2.01
C LEU A 64 -10.29 -9.75 -3.00
N ILE A 65 -9.70 -10.86 -2.55
CA ILE A 65 -9.34 -11.99 -3.41
C ILE A 65 -10.53 -12.93 -3.61
N ASP A 66 -11.15 -13.40 -2.53
CA ASP A 66 -12.14 -14.47 -2.60
C ASP A 66 -13.55 -13.97 -2.93
N VAL A 67 -13.91 -12.74 -2.51
CA VAL A 67 -15.24 -12.18 -2.75
C VAL A 67 -15.25 -11.29 -3.99
N LEU A 68 -14.25 -10.41 -4.19
CA LEU A 68 -14.19 -9.53 -5.34
C LEU A 68 -13.43 -10.13 -6.54
N GLY A 69 -12.80 -11.30 -6.38
CA GLY A 69 -12.10 -12.00 -7.45
C GLY A 69 -10.82 -11.33 -7.95
N LEU A 70 -10.23 -10.43 -7.15
CA LEU A 70 -9.00 -9.75 -7.52
C LEU A 70 -7.80 -10.68 -7.34
N ASN A 71 -6.78 -10.51 -8.20
CA ASN A 71 -5.52 -11.20 -7.95
C ASN A 71 -4.81 -10.65 -6.70
N ARG A 72 -3.85 -11.42 -6.18
CA ARG A 72 -3.15 -11.07 -4.94
C ARG A 72 -2.29 -9.82 -5.06
N GLU A 73 -1.76 -9.54 -6.25
CA GLU A 73 -0.95 -8.37 -6.56
C GLU A 73 -1.80 -7.10 -6.45
N ILE A 74 -2.95 -7.07 -7.10
CA ILE A 74 -3.92 -5.97 -7.00
C ILE A 74 -4.47 -5.83 -5.58
N ALA A 75 -4.82 -6.93 -4.93
CA ALA A 75 -5.31 -6.88 -3.55
C ALA A 75 -4.28 -6.26 -2.60
N LYS A 76 -3.01 -6.64 -2.73
CA LYS A 76 -1.92 -6.04 -1.96
C LYS A 76 -1.72 -4.56 -2.31
N ALA A 77 -1.70 -4.22 -3.60
CA ALA A 77 -1.56 -2.84 -4.05
C ALA A 77 -2.68 -1.93 -3.50
N LEU A 78 -3.94 -2.39 -3.52
CA LEU A 78 -5.07 -1.65 -2.95
C LEU A 78 -4.95 -1.42 -1.44
N ILE A 79 -4.48 -2.41 -0.68
CA ILE A 79 -4.24 -2.26 0.77
C ILE A 79 -3.14 -1.22 1.03
N ILE A 80 -2.04 -1.28 0.28
CA ILE A 80 -0.92 -0.34 0.41
C ILE A 80 -1.35 1.07 -0.01
N ASP A 81 -2.03 1.19 -1.15
CA ASP A 81 -2.53 2.45 -1.67
C ASP A 81 -3.49 3.13 -0.69
N ALA A 82 -4.43 2.37 -0.13
CA ALA A 82 -5.37 2.89 0.86
C ALA A 82 -4.69 3.26 2.19
N ALA A 83 -3.65 2.52 2.60
CA ALA A 83 -2.88 2.84 3.79
C ALA A 83 -2.08 4.13 3.61
N ARG A 84 -1.53 4.33 2.40
CA ARG A 84 -0.74 5.53 2.06
C ARG A 84 -1.62 6.77 1.96
N GLY A 85 -2.77 6.68 1.33
CA GLY A 85 -3.63 7.83 1.06
C GLY A 85 -2.90 8.92 0.27
N TRP A 86 -3.40 10.15 0.30
CA TRP A 86 -2.80 11.35 -0.28
C TRP A 86 -1.89 12.11 0.71
N ASN A 87 -1.24 11.39 1.63
CA ASN A 87 -0.34 11.99 2.60
C ASN A 87 1.03 12.28 1.98
N ASP A 88 1.77 13.19 2.59
CA ASP A 88 3.15 13.48 2.21
C ASP A 88 4.05 12.24 2.30
N ALA A 89 5.17 12.27 1.60
CA ALA A 89 6.14 11.18 1.65
C ALA A 89 6.58 10.90 3.09
N PRO A 90 6.48 9.63 3.59
CA PRO A 90 6.86 9.31 4.94
C PRO A 90 8.38 9.42 5.10
N THR A 91 8.79 9.88 6.26
CA THR A 91 10.20 9.82 6.65
C THR A 91 10.65 8.37 6.84
N PRO A 92 11.95 8.06 6.73
CA PRO A 92 12.47 6.71 7.00
C PRO A 92 12.06 6.16 8.38
N GLU A 93 11.93 7.02 9.39
CA GLU A 93 11.48 6.64 10.72
C GLU A 93 10.00 6.25 10.74
N GLU A 94 9.15 6.98 10.04
CA GLU A 94 7.74 6.64 9.88
C GLU A 94 7.54 5.35 9.10
N VAL A 95 8.33 5.12 8.04
CA VAL A 95 8.33 3.84 7.31
C VAL A 95 8.70 2.69 8.25
N ALA A 96 9.71 2.84 9.09
CA ALA A 96 10.11 1.82 10.05
C ALA A 96 9.03 1.53 11.11
N LEU A 97 8.16 2.50 11.42
CA LEU A 97 7.08 2.36 12.39
C LEU A 97 5.77 1.89 11.76
N TYR A 98 5.40 2.43 10.61
CA TYR A 98 4.07 2.28 10.03
C TYR A 98 4.06 1.61 8.65
N GLY A 99 5.23 1.39 8.04
CA GLY A 99 5.34 0.94 6.66
C GLY A 99 4.81 1.99 5.70
N HIS A 100 3.96 1.56 4.78
CA HIS A 100 3.29 2.48 3.85
C HIS A 100 2.16 3.30 4.50
N GLY A 101 1.80 3.02 5.74
CA GLY A 101 0.78 3.75 6.48
C GLY A 101 -0.21 2.86 7.22
N ILE A 102 -1.32 3.46 7.67
CA ILE A 102 -2.34 2.80 8.46
C ILE A 102 -3.53 2.44 7.56
N VAL A 103 -3.83 1.13 7.46
CA VAL A 103 -4.94 0.65 6.64
C VAL A 103 -6.27 1.11 7.21
N PRO A 104 -7.19 1.65 6.38
CA PRO A 104 -8.53 2.06 6.79
C PRO A 104 -9.32 0.92 7.46
N ILE A 105 -10.16 1.29 8.44
CA ILE A 105 -10.97 0.32 9.17
C ILE A 105 -12.03 -0.30 8.28
N LYS A 106 -12.73 0.51 7.50
CA LYS A 106 -13.80 0.03 6.61
C LYS A 106 -13.21 -0.47 5.30
N ILE A 107 -13.73 -1.60 4.81
CA ILE A 107 -13.34 -2.15 3.51
C ILE A 107 -13.77 -1.22 2.37
N THR A 108 -14.87 -0.50 2.54
CA THR A 108 -15.37 0.48 1.57
C THR A 108 -14.35 1.58 1.27
N ASP A 109 -13.60 2.01 2.26
CA ASP A 109 -12.58 3.06 2.11
C ASP A 109 -11.36 2.56 1.28
N ILE A 110 -11.25 1.24 1.08
CA ILE A 110 -10.23 0.62 0.23
C ILE A 110 -10.72 0.46 -1.20
N ILE A 111 -12.00 0.07 -1.38
CA ILE A 111 -12.55 -0.34 -2.69
C ILE A 111 -13.32 0.78 -3.40
N GLN A 112 -13.90 1.70 -2.67
CA GLN A 112 -14.64 2.82 -3.25
C GLN A 112 -13.69 3.95 -3.64
N THR A 113 -13.94 4.52 -4.80
CA THR A 113 -13.23 5.71 -5.28
C THR A 113 -14.09 6.93 -4.99
N PRO A 114 -13.58 7.98 -4.33
CA PRO A 114 -14.27 9.25 -4.16
C PRO A 114 -14.72 9.86 -5.50
N GLU A 115 -15.69 10.76 -5.46
CA GLU A 115 -16.27 11.37 -6.68
C GLU A 115 -15.28 12.25 -7.46
N ASP A 116 -14.26 12.76 -6.78
CA ASP A 116 -13.21 13.61 -7.35
C ASP A 116 -11.94 12.83 -7.73
N GLU A 117 -11.97 11.50 -7.64
CA GLU A 117 -10.87 10.62 -8.00
C GLU A 117 -11.24 9.66 -9.14
N ILE A 118 -10.22 9.25 -9.90
CA ILE A 118 -10.31 8.12 -10.83
C ILE A 118 -9.21 7.13 -10.48
N ARG A 119 -9.58 5.85 -10.34
CA ARG A 119 -8.65 4.77 -10.05
C ARG A 119 -8.59 3.78 -11.21
N PHE A 120 -7.39 3.54 -11.70
CA PHE A 120 -7.11 2.51 -12.71
C PHE A 120 -6.42 1.33 -12.04
N LEU A 121 -6.88 0.13 -12.34
CA LEU A 121 -6.25 -1.12 -11.92
C LEU A 121 -5.65 -1.78 -13.16
N VAL A 122 -4.33 -1.97 -13.16
CA VAL A 122 -3.60 -2.57 -14.26
C VAL A 122 -2.90 -3.82 -13.78
N THR A 123 -2.98 -4.88 -14.55
CA THR A 123 -2.23 -6.13 -14.32
C THR A 123 -1.48 -6.48 -15.58
N ASP A 124 -0.20 -6.73 -15.45
CA ASP A 124 0.64 -7.13 -16.56
C ASP A 124 1.74 -8.09 -16.10
N VAL A 125 2.46 -8.64 -17.07
CA VAL A 125 3.62 -9.50 -16.85
C VAL A 125 4.84 -8.79 -17.43
N SER A 126 5.78 -8.41 -16.58
CA SER A 126 7.00 -7.75 -17.04
C SER A 126 8.04 -8.78 -17.50
N GLU A 127 8.66 -8.49 -18.63
CA GLU A 127 9.80 -9.22 -19.15
C GLU A 127 11.08 -8.41 -18.94
N LYS A 128 12.20 -9.11 -18.86
CA LYS A 128 13.52 -8.51 -18.65
C LYS A 128 13.84 -7.47 -19.71
N TRP A 129 14.31 -6.30 -19.30
CA TRP A 129 14.74 -5.18 -20.14
C TRP A 129 13.64 -4.52 -20.97
N ASN A 130 12.37 -4.74 -20.65
CA ASN A 130 11.26 -4.08 -21.33
C ASN A 130 10.73 -2.89 -20.53
N THR A 131 10.30 -1.88 -21.30
CA THR A 131 9.57 -0.72 -20.76
C THR A 131 8.11 -0.82 -21.17
N TYR A 132 7.22 -0.68 -20.21
CA TYR A 132 5.77 -0.73 -20.43
C TYR A 132 5.19 0.66 -20.22
N ASN A 133 4.49 1.17 -21.23
CA ASN A 133 3.86 2.47 -21.17
C ASN A 133 2.33 2.33 -21.09
N TYR A 134 1.74 2.91 -20.06
CA TYR A 134 0.29 2.94 -19.89
C TYR A 134 -0.20 4.37 -20.02
N HIS A 135 -1.16 4.60 -20.89
CA HIS A 135 -1.73 5.91 -21.15
C HIS A 135 -3.09 6.02 -20.47
N PHE A 136 -3.23 6.96 -19.57
CA PHE A 136 -4.48 7.20 -18.87
C PHE A 136 -5.02 8.58 -19.22
N PRO A 137 -6.35 8.71 -19.48
CA PRO A 137 -6.96 10.01 -19.68
C PRO A 137 -6.95 10.78 -18.36
N ILE A 138 -6.50 12.04 -18.41
CA ILE A 138 -6.68 12.97 -17.31
C ILE A 138 -8.00 13.69 -17.55
N PRO A 139 -8.97 13.64 -16.61
CA PRO A 139 -10.23 14.36 -16.77
C PRO A 139 -9.96 15.85 -16.68
N LEU A 140 -10.04 16.51 -17.83
CA LEU A 140 -9.94 17.96 -17.93
C LEU A 140 -11.30 18.56 -17.62
N LYS A 141 -11.53 18.93 -16.38
CA LYS A 141 -12.53 19.93 -16.07
C LYS A 141 -11.83 21.28 -16.19
N ALA A 142 -12.25 22.12 -17.15
CA ALA A 142 -11.70 23.45 -17.30
C ALA A 142 -11.65 24.14 -15.93
N ASP A 143 -10.55 24.77 -15.61
CA ASP A 143 -10.32 25.61 -14.42
C ASP A 143 -10.03 24.89 -13.07
N THR A 144 -9.86 23.59 -13.02
CA THR A 144 -9.46 22.90 -11.77
C THR A 144 -8.05 22.34 -11.86
N TYR A 145 -7.07 23.11 -11.46
CA TYR A 145 -5.68 22.72 -11.23
C TYR A 145 -5.32 22.97 -9.76
N PRO A 146 -4.35 22.24 -9.19
CA PRO A 146 -3.53 21.17 -9.77
C PRO A 146 -4.22 19.79 -9.76
N TYR A 147 -3.77 18.89 -10.65
CA TYR A 147 -4.09 17.46 -10.59
C TYR A 147 -2.96 16.72 -9.91
N TYR A 148 -3.32 15.74 -9.09
CA TYR A 148 -2.37 14.85 -8.45
C TYR A 148 -2.53 13.45 -9.04
N ALA A 149 -1.41 12.80 -9.31
CA ALA A 149 -1.38 11.41 -9.74
C ALA A 149 -0.53 10.60 -8.75
N ARG A 150 -1.02 9.42 -8.41
CA ARG A 150 -0.31 8.45 -7.56
C ARG A 150 -0.36 7.09 -8.22
N ALA A 151 0.75 6.37 -8.24
CA ALA A 151 0.79 4.98 -8.63
C ALA A 151 1.35 4.13 -7.50
N THR A 152 0.68 3.01 -7.27
CA THR A 152 1.14 1.97 -6.34
C THR A 152 1.41 0.71 -7.13
N MET A 153 2.67 0.31 -7.19
CA MET A 153 3.11 -0.89 -7.88
C MET A 153 3.36 -2.02 -6.88
N CYS A 154 2.81 -3.19 -7.16
CA CYS A 154 3.07 -4.40 -6.40
C CYS A 154 3.44 -5.54 -7.36
N TYR A 155 4.57 -6.19 -7.08
CA TYR A 155 5.03 -7.33 -7.85
C TYR A 155 5.63 -8.40 -6.94
N PHE A 156 5.66 -9.63 -7.42
CA PHE A 156 6.26 -10.77 -6.72
C PHE A 156 7.40 -11.34 -7.59
N PRO A 157 8.66 -10.93 -7.31
CA PRO A 157 9.79 -11.37 -8.09
C PRO A 157 10.14 -12.83 -7.80
N LEU A 158 10.81 -13.46 -8.75
CA LEU A 158 11.48 -14.72 -8.49
C LEU A 158 12.65 -14.45 -7.53
N CYS A 159 12.78 -15.30 -6.52
CA CYS A 159 13.82 -15.17 -5.50
C CYS A 159 14.85 -16.29 -5.64
N ASP A 160 16.14 -15.92 -5.58
CA ASP A 160 17.25 -16.86 -5.54
C ASP A 160 18.01 -16.70 -4.22
N ARG A 161 17.99 -17.74 -3.39
CA ARG A 161 18.65 -17.75 -2.08
C ARG A 161 20.18 -17.66 -2.17
N ALA A 162 20.76 -18.04 -3.30
CA ALA A 162 22.21 -18.02 -3.50
C ALA A 162 22.77 -16.59 -3.68
N GLN A 163 21.92 -15.61 -3.94
CA GLN A 163 22.33 -14.24 -4.26
C GLN A 163 22.40 -13.28 -3.06
N GLY A 164 22.22 -13.78 -1.85
CA GLY A 164 22.35 -12.95 -0.65
C GLY A 164 21.35 -11.79 -0.62
N VAL A 165 21.83 -10.55 -0.56
CA VAL A 165 20.99 -9.36 -0.48
C VAL A 165 20.22 -9.08 -1.77
N ASP A 166 20.73 -9.53 -2.91
CA ASP A 166 20.12 -9.32 -4.23
C ASP A 166 19.19 -10.48 -4.64
N TYR A 167 18.70 -11.22 -3.67
CA TYR A 167 17.91 -12.45 -3.88
C TYR A 167 16.64 -12.27 -4.73
N THR A 168 16.16 -11.07 -4.92
CA THR A 168 14.94 -10.79 -5.71
C THR A 168 15.20 -10.72 -7.21
N ASN A 169 16.42 -10.48 -7.67
CA ASN A 169 16.80 -10.38 -9.09
C ASN A 169 15.90 -9.49 -9.97
N THR A 170 15.10 -8.63 -9.37
CA THR A 170 14.10 -7.84 -10.08
C THR A 170 14.02 -6.46 -9.45
N GLU A 171 14.21 -5.45 -10.28
CA GLU A 171 13.99 -4.07 -9.98
C GLU A 171 13.02 -3.49 -11.00
N LEU A 172 11.95 -2.83 -10.53
CA LEU A 172 10.98 -2.15 -11.36
C LEU A 172 10.86 -0.70 -10.89
N ASN A 173 11.02 0.23 -11.82
CA ASN A 173 10.89 1.65 -11.56
C ASN A 173 9.62 2.21 -12.19
N LEU A 174 8.94 3.09 -11.48
CA LEU A 174 7.76 3.82 -11.97
C LEU A 174 8.20 5.23 -12.37
N HIS A 175 7.78 5.65 -13.56
CA HIS A 175 7.98 7.00 -14.05
C HIS A 175 6.64 7.60 -14.46
N PHE A 176 6.42 8.86 -14.12
CA PHE A 176 5.30 9.63 -14.62
C PHE A 176 5.75 10.54 -15.74
N GLY A 177 4.91 10.66 -16.77
CA GLY A 177 5.15 11.58 -17.84
C GLY A 177 3.86 12.16 -18.41
N ARG A 178 3.92 13.34 -18.96
CA ARG A 178 2.87 13.97 -19.73
C ARG A 178 3.18 13.85 -21.21
N ILE A 179 2.25 13.33 -22.00
CA ILE A 179 2.34 13.39 -23.46
C ILE A 179 1.98 14.80 -23.90
N GLN A 180 2.90 15.45 -24.61
CA GLN A 180 2.71 16.76 -25.20
C GLN A 180 1.92 16.66 -26.52
N ASP A 181 1.42 17.79 -27.03
CA ASP A 181 0.66 17.83 -28.30
C ASP A 181 1.49 17.36 -29.51
N ASP A 182 2.81 17.44 -29.43
CA ASP A 182 3.74 16.90 -30.43
C ASP A 182 4.03 15.40 -30.29
N GLY A 183 3.38 14.72 -29.33
CA GLY A 183 3.55 13.29 -29.04
C GLY A 183 4.76 12.94 -28.22
N LYS A 184 5.57 13.91 -27.78
CA LYS A 184 6.74 13.66 -26.93
C LYS A 184 6.32 13.49 -25.48
N LEU A 185 7.02 12.58 -24.80
CA LEU A 185 6.88 12.39 -23.36
C LEU A 185 7.70 13.46 -22.64
N ASN A 186 7.06 14.24 -21.79
CA ASN A 186 7.72 15.07 -20.80
C ASN A 186 7.64 14.38 -19.46
N GLU A 187 8.77 13.89 -18.96
CA GLU A 187 8.82 13.23 -17.66
C GLU A 187 8.57 14.24 -16.55
N ILE A 188 7.70 13.86 -15.64
CA ILE A 188 7.45 14.60 -14.39
C ILE A 188 8.26 13.86 -13.33
N ASN A 189 9.50 14.32 -13.15
CA ASN A 189 10.38 13.76 -12.13
C ASN A 189 10.04 14.38 -10.78
N ASP A 190 9.33 13.66 -9.98
CA ASP A 190 9.21 13.91 -8.55
C ASP A 190 9.68 12.67 -7.77
N ASP A 191 10.83 12.14 -8.21
CA ASP A 191 11.59 11.10 -7.51
C ASP A 191 12.31 11.75 -6.31
N LYS A 192 11.57 12.15 -5.29
CA LYS A 192 12.15 12.59 -4.02
C LYS A 192 11.49 11.93 -2.84
#